data_d1d3ce149b6d0719d375cc3401d64038
#
_entry.id   d1d3ce149b6d0719d375cc3401d64038
#
_cell.length_a   1.000
_cell.length_b   1.000
_cell.length_c   1.000
_cell.angle_alpha   90.00
_cell.angle_beta   90.00
_cell.angle_gamma   90.00
#
_symmetry.space_group_name_H-M   'P 1'
#
loop_
_entity.id
_entity.type
_entity.pdbx_description
1 polymer ?
#
loop_
_entity_poly.entity_id
_entity_poly.type
_entity_poly.pdbx_seq_one_letter_code
_entity_poly.pdbx_strand_id
1 'polypeptide(L)'
;MGRILIPSNGADDWRQFLAKPDLHWAAGYSARTLAHSWEAAQGIPPEVGALMVKAFGLADLLFAVPEHKTALPGGTRESQSDVFALVRHTAGLAAYTIEGKVDEPFGPTVGEWSASASPGKVERLDHVCGLLGLATCPSDVRYQLMHRTASALIEAERFDAKLAGMVVHSFSPEGRWFDDFKRFAALLGVAIEPGQVATIVVPSGKSLMIGWATGDQSFRDA
;
A
#
# COMPACT_ATOMS: atom_id res chain seq x y z
N MET A 1 6.16 -22.13 -11.06
CA MET A 1 4.86 -21.47 -11.26
C MET A 1 4.99 -20.06 -10.72
N GLY A 2 4.75 -19.03 -11.54
CA GLY A 2 4.84 -17.65 -11.12
C GLY A 2 3.88 -17.32 -9.97
N ARG A 3 4.27 -16.44 -9.08
CA ARG A 3 3.45 -16.05 -7.91
C ARG A 3 2.70 -14.74 -8.14
N ILE A 4 2.78 -14.17 -9.36
CA ILE A 4 1.94 -13.07 -9.82
C ILE A 4 0.76 -13.69 -10.53
N LEU A 5 -0.45 -13.47 -10.00
CA LEU A 5 -1.68 -14.18 -10.42
C LEU A 5 -2.43 -13.49 -11.56
N ILE A 6 -1.72 -12.84 -12.43
CA ILE A 6 -2.27 -12.40 -13.71
C ILE A 6 -1.36 -12.91 -14.81
N PRO A 7 -1.91 -13.17 -16.01
CA PRO A 7 -1.09 -13.54 -17.15
C PRO A 7 -0.09 -12.41 -17.44
N SER A 8 1.13 -12.54 -16.92
CA SER A 8 2.21 -11.58 -17.10
C SER A 8 3.42 -12.31 -17.64
N ASN A 9 3.98 -11.81 -18.74
CA ASN A 9 5.25 -12.24 -19.29
C ASN A 9 6.37 -11.24 -18.92
N GLY A 10 6.06 -10.25 -18.09
CA GLY A 10 6.99 -9.23 -17.63
C GLY A 10 6.29 -7.92 -17.28
N ALA A 11 7.08 -6.91 -16.91
CA ALA A 11 6.59 -5.64 -16.38
C ALA A 11 5.61 -4.92 -17.32
N ASP A 12 5.83 -4.96 -18.63
CA ASP A 12 4.98 -4.25 -19.62
C ASP A 12 3.54 -4.74 -19.63
N ASP A 13 3.27 -5.97 -19.21
CA ASP A 13 1.92 -6.51 -19.12
C ASP A 13 1.09 -5.85 -17.99
N TRP A 14 1.74 -5.21 -17.02
CA TRP A 14 1.03 -4.50 -15.95
C TRP A 14 0.32 -3.25 -16.45
N ARG A 15 0.79 -2.66 -17.55
CA ARG A 15 0.21 -1.47 -18.17
C ARG A 15 -1.30 -1.57 -18.38
N GLN A 16 -1.79 -2.75 -18.79
CA GLN A 16 -3.21 -2.98 -19.10
C GLN A 16 -4.15 -2.81 -17.90
N PHE A 17 -3.63 -2.90 -16.65
CA PHE A 17 -4.43 -2.80 -15.43
C PHE A 17 -4.54 -1.37 -14.90
N LEU A 18 -3.71 -0.45 -15.39
CA LEU A 18 -3.73 0.95 -14.99
C LEU A 18 -5.01 1.64 -15.44
N ALA A 19 -5.55 2.50 -14.59
CA ALA A 19 -6.73 3.29 -14.92
C ALA A 19 -6.47 4.29 -16.08
N LYS A 20 -5.22 4.75 -16.23
CA LYS A 20 -4.79 5.68 -17.29
C LYS A 20 -3.39 5.27 -17.79
N PRO A 21 -3.30 4.20 -18.60
CA PRO A 21 -2.01 3.63 -19.02
C PRO A 21 -1.15 4.63 -19.81
N ASP A 22 -1.74 5.46 -20.65
CA ASP A 22 -0.99 6.42 -21.48
C ASP A 22 -0.38 7.57 -20.67
N LEU A 23 -0.90 7.83 -19.47
CA LEU A 23 -0.39 8.87 -18.58
C LEU A 23 0.62 8.33 -17.57
N HIS A 24 0.38 7.13 -17.04
CA HIS A 24 1.13 6.61 -15.90
C HIS A 24 2.19 5.56 -16.27
N TRP A 25 2.17 5.03 -17.52
CA TRP A 25 3.15 4.07 -17.99
C TRP A 25 4.30 4.76 -18.72
N ALA A 26 5.13 5.45 -17.98
CA ALA A 26 6.31 6.12 -18.51
C ALA A 26 7.51 5.93 -17.55
N ALA A 27 8.73 6.00 -18.08
CA ALA A 27 9.93 6.00 -17.26
C ALA A 27 9.87 7.11 -16.21
N GLY A 28 10.32 6.84 -15.00
CA GLY A 28 10.24 7.77 -13.88
C GLY A 28 8.88 7.86 -13.16
N TYR A 29 7.86 7.09 -13.58
CA TYR A 29 6.59 6.97 -12.86
C TYR A 29 6.55 5.71 -12.01
N SER A 30 5.91 5.79 -10.85
CA SER A 30 5.87 4.70 -9.85
C SER A 30 5.31 3.39 -10.40
N ALA A 31 4.25 3.44 -11.21
CA ALA A 31 3.60 2.23 -11.72
C ALA A 31 4.56 1.36 -12.54
N ARG A 32 5.31 1.97 -13.47
CA ARG A 32 6.27 1.26 -14.31
C ARG A 32 7.49 0.81 -13.49
N THR A 33 8.05 1.70 -12.68
CA THR A 33 9.19 1.41 -11.80
C THR A 33 8.90 0.25 -10.86
N LEU A 34 7.73 0.26 -10.23
CA LEU A 34 7.28 -0.80 -9.33
C LEU A 34 7.14 -2.14 -10.06
N ALA A 35 6.52 -2.15 -11.25
CA ALA A 35 6.36 -3.34 -12.06
C ALA A 35 7.71 -4.00 -12.40
N HIS A 36 8.68 -3.20 -12.86
CA HIS A 36 10.02 -3.71 -13.14
C HIS A 36 10.71 -4.28 -11.91
N SER A 37 10.60 -3.62 -10.75
CA SER A 37 11.18 -4.09 -9.49
C SER A 37 10.57 -5.44 -9.04
N TRP A 38 9.23 -5.57 -9.09
CA TRP A 38 8.54 -6.78 -8.64
C TRP A 38 8.77 -7.96 -9.61
N GLU A 39 8.76 -7.72 -10.91
CA GLU A 39 9.05 -8.77 -11.92
C GLU A 39 10.51 -9.22 -11.86
N ALA A 40 11.46 -8.29 -11.69
CA ALA A 40 12.87 -8.64 -11.54
C ALA A 40 13.14 -9.47 -10.27
N ALA A 41 12.43 -9.18 -9.18
CA ALA A 41 12.52 -9.96 -7.94
C ALA A 41 11.89 -11.35 -8.05
N GLN A 42 11.03 -11.57 -9.06
CA GLN A 42 10.22 -12.81 -9.21
C GLN A 42 9.48 -13.19 -7.91
N GLY A 43 9.12 -12.20 -7.14
CA GLY A 43 8.53 -12.33 -5.82
C GLY A 43 8.48 -10.99 -5.09
N ILE A 44 8.82 -11.01 -3.80
CA ILE A 44 8.89 -9.79 -2.98
C ILE A 44 10.25 -9.12 -3.20
N PRO A 45 10.32 -7.83 -3.60
CA PRO A 45 11.57 -7.09 -3.63
C PRO A 45 12.30 -7.15 -2.28
N PRO A 46 13.65 -7.27 -2.26
CA PRO A 46 14.42 -7.51 -1.03
C PRO A 46 14.15 -6.49 0.08
N GLU A 47 14.05 -5.21 -0.25
CA GLU A 47 13.81 -4.12 0.68
C GLU A 47 12.40 -4.18 1.30
N VAL A 48 11.39 -4.58 0.53
CA VAL A 48 10.02 -4.82 1.01
C VAL A 48 10.00 -6.05 1.90
N GLY A 49 10.62 -7.14 1.45
CA GLY A 49 10.74 -8.38 2.21
C GLY A 49 11.45 -8.20 3.55
N ALA A 50 12.48 -7.36 3.59
CA ALA A 50 13.20 -7.05 4.83
C ALA A 50 12.28 -6.39 5.88
N LEU A 51 11.39 -5.49 5.48
CA LEU A 51 10.39 -4.90 6.38
C LEU A 51 9.40 -5.95 6.88
N MET A 52 8.89 -6.78 5.98
CA MET A 52 7.95 -7.85 6.32
C MET A 52 8.54 -8.84 7.32
N VAL A 53 9.81 -9.23 7.11
CA VAL A 53 10.54 -10.13 8.03
C VAL A 53 10.75 -9.49 9.39
N LYS A 54 11.10 -8.20 9.44
CA LYS A 54 11.23 -7.45 10.70
C LYS A 54 9.94 -7.42 11.50
N ALA A 55 8.79 -7.31 10.81
CA ALA A 55 7.48 -7.22 11.46
C ALA A 55 7.00 -8.56 11.99
N PHE A 56 7.03 -9.62 11.16
CA PHE A 56 6.27 -10.85 11.42
C PHE A 56 7.08 -12.13 11.21
N GLY A 57 8.40 -12.03 11.05
CA GLY A 57 9.29 -13.15 10.77
C GLY A 57 9.28 -13.55 9.29
N LEU A 58 9.71 -14.79 8.99
CA LEU A 58 9.83 -15.30 7.62
C LEU A 58 8.69 -14.86 6.72
N ALA A 59 9.03 -14.40 5.51
CA ALA A 59 8.05 -13.93 4.53
C ALA A 59 8.11 -14.82 3.28
N ASP A 60 7.07 -15.63 3.07
CA ASP A 60 6.89 -16.47 1.88
C ASP A 60 5.70 -15.95 1.08
N LEU A 61 5.96 -15.39 -0.09
CA LEU A 61 4.91 -14.89 -0.99
C LEU A 61 4.07 -16.04 -1.51
N LEU A 62 2.79 -16.03 -1.22
CA LEU A 62 1.85 -16.99 -1.79
C LEU A 62 1.42 -16.54 -3.19
N PHE A 63 1.02 -15.28 -3.30
CA PHE A 63 0.78 -14.63 -4.59
C PHE A 63 0.76 -13.10 -4.44
N ALA A 64 0.94 -12.42 -5.57
CA ALA A 64 0.76 -10.98 -5.71
C ALA A 64 -0.20 -10.67 -6.88
N VAL A 65 -0.95 -9.58 -6.75
CA VAL A 65 -1.87 -9.07 -7.78
C VAL A 65 -1.60 -7.59 -7.99
N PRO A 66 -1.07 -7.18 -9.15
CA PRO A 66 -0.95 -5.78 -9.52
C PRO A 66 -2.31 -5.09 -9.62
N GLU A 67 -2.34 -3.80 -9.31
CA GLU A 67 -3.50 -2.91 -9.48
C GLU A 67 -4.78 -3.48 -8.84
N HIS A 68 -4.62 -4.18 -7.72
CA HIS A 68 -5.72 -4.83 -7.01
C HIS A 68 -6.72 -3.83 -6.46
N LYS A 69 -8.01 -4.13 -6.67
CA LYS A 69 -9.11 -3.29 -6.24
C LYS A 69 -9.81 -3.86 -5.03
N THR A 70 -9.87 -3.05 -3.96
CA THR A 70 -10.61 -3.37 -2.74
C THR A 70 -11.83 -2.47 -2.64
N ALA A 71 -13.01 -3.07 -2.51
CA ALA A 71 -14.26 -2.33 -2.35
C ALA A 71 -14.30 -1.57 -1.02
N LEU A 72 -14.77 -0.33 -1.07
CA LEU A 72 -15.00 0.53 0.10
C LEU A 72 -16.46 1.02 0.09
N PRO A 73 -17.10 1.18 1.25
CA PRO A 73 -18.45 1.70 1.31
C PRO A 73 -18.54 3.15 0.82
N GLY A 74 -19.74 3.66 0.66
CA GLY A 74 -19.98 5.05 0.31
C GLY A 74 -19.78 5.39 -1.16
N GLY A 75 -19.82 4.41 -2.06
CA GLY A 75 -19.75 4.61 -3.50
C GLY A 75 -19.15 3.44 -4.25
N THR A 76 -19.13 3.56 -5.58
CA THR A 76 -18.67 2.47 -6.48
C THR A 76 -17.17 2.50 -6.77
N ARG A 77 -16.47 3.61 -6.44
CA ARG A 77 -15.02 3.69 -6.67
C ARG A 77 -14.28 2.88 -5.62
N GLU A 78 -13.55 1.88 -6.07
CA GLU A 78 -12.73 1.02 -5.24
C GLU A 78 -11.38 1.67 -4.90
N SER A 79 -10.73 1.19 -3.85
CA SER A 79 -9.32 1.49 -3.55
C SER A 79 -8.44 0.58 -4.38
N GLN A 80 -7.63 1.13 -5.27
CA GLN A 80 -6.76 0.38 -6.17
C GLN A 80 -5.31 0.45 -5.69
N SER A 81 -4.83 -0.61 -5.06
CA SER A 81 -3.44 -0.73 -4.60
C SER A 81 -2.53 -1.14 -5.74
N ASP A 82 -1.35 -0.54 -5.85
CA ASP A 82 -0.41 -0.82 -6.95
C ASP A 82 0.01 -2.29 -6.94
N VAL A 83 0.20 -2.88 -5.75
CA VAL A 83 0.30 -4.33 -5.56
C VAL A 83 -0.47 -4.75 -4.32
N PHE A 84 -1.22 -5.82 -4.42
CA PHE A 84 -1.69 -6.63 -3.30
C PHE A 84 -0.81 -7.87 -3.18
N ALA A 85 -0.40 -8.24 -1.98
CA ALA A 85 0.38 -9.45 -1.74
C ALA A 85 -0.20 -10.24 -0.56
N LEU A 86 -0.44 -11.54 -0.77
CA LEU A 86 -0.73 -12.48 0.31
C LEU A 86 0.54 -13.23 0.68
N VAL A 87 0.94 -13.11 1.94
CA VAL A 87 2.24 -13.59 2.42
C VAL A 87 2.04 -14.47 3.64
N ARG A 88 2.74 -15.60 3.67
CA ARG A 88 2.83 -16.47 4.84
C ARG A 88 4.06 -16.09 5.66
N HIS A 89 3.83 -15.83 6.93
CA HIS A 89 4.85 -15.53 7.92
C HIS A 89 4.94 -16.62 8.98
N THR A 90 6.00 -16.58 9.78
CA THR A 90 6.08 -17.40 11.00
C THR A 90 4.92 -17.10 11.95
N ALA A 91 4.49 -15.84 12.04
CA ALA A 91 3.37 -15.40 12.89
C ALA A 91 1.98 -15.68 12.29
N GLY A 92 1.87 -16.12 11.03
CA GLY A 92 0.61 -16.43 10.36
C GLY A 92 0.48 -15.80 8.97
N LEU A 93 -0.75 -15.82 8.44
CA LEU A 93 -1.06 -15.23 7.14
C LEU A 93 -1.22 -13.72 7.26
N ALA A 94 -0.68 -12.97 6.29
CA ALA A 94 -0.77 -11.53 6.20
C ALA A 94 -1.23 -11.06 4.81
N ALA A 95 -2.09 -10.05 4.78
CA ALA A 95 -2.51 -9.34 3.59
C ALA A 95 -1.82 -7.98 3.52
N TYR A 96 -1.15 -7.70 2.41
CA TYR A 96 -0.41 -6.45 2.20
C TYR A 96 -0.96 -5.66 1.04
N THR A 97 -1.03 -4.34 1.23
CA THR A 97 -1.14 -3.37 0.14
C THR A 97 0.18 -2.64 0.00
N ILE A 98 0.66 -2.54 -1.22
CA ILE A 98 1.89 -1.84 -1.55
C ILE A 98 1.53 -0.63 -2.42
N GLU A 99 2.07 0.52 -2.08
CA GLU A 99 1.94 1.77 -2.82
C GLU A 99 3.30 2.20 -3.34
N GLY A 100 3.47 2.23 -4.66
CA GLY A 100 4.67 2.70 -5.33
C GLY A 100 4.78 4.22 -5.31
N LYS A 101 5.98 4.75 -5.11
CA LYS A 101 6.26 6.20 -5.22
C LYS A 101 7.61 6.44 -5.89
N VAL A 102 7.62 7.42 -6.77
CA VAL A 102 8.83 8.05 -7.29
C VAL A 102 8.79 9.52 -6.88
N ASP A 103 8.31 10.40 -7.74
CA ASP A 103 8.25 11.84 -7.48
C ASP A 103 6.81 12.36 -7.32
N GLU A 104 5.79 11.57 -7.61
CA GLU A 104 4.39 11.92 -7.51
C GLU A 104 3.86 11.87 -6.06
N PRO A 105 2.99 12.84 -5.67
CA PRO A 105 2.43 12.90 -4.32
C PRO A 105 1.40 11.79 -4.05
N PHE A 106 1.02 11.63 -2.77
CA PHE A 106 -0.07 10.75 -2.33
C PHE A 106 -1.49 11.23 -2.68
N GLY A 107 -1.64 12.19 -3.60
CA GLY A 107 -2.93 12.77 -3.91
C GLY A 107 -3.44 13.72 -2.80
N PRO A 108 -4.76 13.99 -2.73
CA PRO A 108 -5.30 14.98 -1.83
C PRO A 108 -5.18 14.59 -0.35
N THR A 109 -5.13 15.59 0.52
CA THR A 109 -5.36 15.41 1.96
C THR A 109 -6.83 15.02 2.23
N VAL A 110 -7.12 14.54 3.43
CA VAL A 110 -8.50 14.26 3.86
C VAL A 110 -9.37 15.50 3.74
N GLY A 111 -8.86 16.68 4.14
CA GLY A 111 -9.59 17.95 4.04
C GLY A 111 -9.91 18.33 2.60
N GLU A 112 -8.95 18.26 1.69
CA GLU A 112 -9.15 18.52 0.26
C GLU A 112 -10.12 17.51 -0.36
N TRP A 113 -9.97 16.22 -0.05
CA TRP A 113 -10.83 15.17 -0.56
C TRP A 113 -12.28 15.30 -0.08
N SER A 114 -12.49 15.73 1.17
CA SER A 114 -13.79 15.92 1.80
C SER A 114 -14.38 17.31 1.65
N ALA A 115 -13.70 18.27 1.01
CA ALA A 115 -14.16 19.65 0.86
C ALA A 115 -15.58 19.77 0.25
N SER A 116 -15.97 18.82 -0.60
CA SER A 116 -17.34 18.67 -1.13
C SER A 116 -17.89 17.29 -0.72
N ALA A 117 -18.04 17.08 0.60
CA ALA A 117 -18.45 15.79 1.12
C ALA A 117 -19.90 15.44 0.73
N SER A 118 -20.06 14.37 -0.04
CA SER A 118 -21.35 13.69 -0.20
C SER A 118 -21.59 12.73 0.97
N PRO A 119 -22.83 12.29 1.22
CA PRO A 119 -23.10 11.28 2.24
C PRO A 119 -22.21 10.04 2.10
N GLY A 120 -21.97 9.57 0.89
CA GLY A 120 -21.10 8.44 0.63
C GLY A 120 -19.62 8.71 0.96
N LYS A 121 -19.12 9.94 0.78
CA LYS A 121 -17.76 10.28 1.22
C LYS A 121 -17.64 10.26 2.75
N VAL A 122 -18.66 10.74 3.46
CA VAL A 122 -18.71 10.69 4.92
C VAL A 122 -18.71 9.25 5.41
N GLU A 123 -19.64 8.42 4.89
CA GLU A 123 -19.71 6.99 5.19
C GLU A 123 -18.36 6.28 5.00
N ARG A 124 -17.69 6.57 3.87
CA ARG A 124 -16.38 5.99 3.55
C ARG A 124 -15.30 6.42 4.52
N LEU A 125 -15.25 7.70 4.88
CA LEU A 125 -14.27 8.24 5.80
C LEU A 125 -14.46 7.65 7.21
N ASP A 126 -15.69 7.57 7.67
CA ASP A 126 -16.05 6.97 8.96
C ASP A 126 -15.66 5.49 9.02
N HIS A 127 -15.90 4.75 7.94
CA HIS A 127 -15.51 3.35 7.84
C HIS A 127 -13.99 3.18 7.88
N VAL A 128 -13.24 3.98 7.10
CA VAL A 128 -11.77 3.93 7.08
C VAL A 128 -11.20 4.29 8.45
N CYS A 129 -11.70 5.35 9.09
CA CYS A 129 -11.28 5.74 10.44
C CYS A 129 -11.59 4.63 11.47
N GLY A 130 -12.77 4.03 11.38
CA GLY A 130 -13.18 2.95 12.30
C GLY A 130 -12.26 1.72 12.19
N LEU A 131 -11.87 1.32 10.97
CA LEU A 131 -10.93 0.21 10.76
C LEU A 131 -9.55 0.49 11.38
N LEU A 132 -9.10 1.74 11.33
CA LEU A 132 -7.81 2.17 11.87
C LEU A 132 -7.84 2.51 13.36
N GLY A 133 -9.02 2.49 13.99
CA GLY A 133 -9.18 2.85 15.41
C GLY A 133 -9.09 4.34 15.68
N LEU A 134 -9.36 5.18 14.68
CA LEU A 134 -9.31 6.62 14.79
C LEU A 134 -10.68 7.19 15.11
N ALA A 135 -10.78 8.04 16.14
CA ALA A 135 -12.01 8.73 16.48
C ALA A 135 -12.42 9.75 15.40
N THR A 136 -11.44 10.37 14.74
CA THR A 136 -11.63 11.30 13.63
C THR A 136 -10.45 11.20 12.66
N CYS A 137 -10.68 11.55 11.40
CA CYS A 137 -9.62 11.66 10.41
C CYS A 137 -9.14 13.14 10.32
N PRO A 138 -7.89 13.44 10.69
CA PRO A 138 -7.34 14.79 10.55
C PRO A 138 -7.33 15.27 9.10
N SER A 139 -7.62 16.53 8.89
CA SER A 139 -7.76 17.12 7.54
C SER A 139 -6.45 17.20 6.77
N ASP A 140 -5.31 17.21 7.46
CA ASP A 140 -3.96 17.38 6.89
C ASP A 140 -3.23 16.09 6.55
N VAL A 141 -3.84 14.92 6.78
CA VAL A 141 -3.28 13.61 6.42
C VAL A 141 -3.70 13.23 5.00
N ARG A 142 -2.81 12.57 4.27
CA ARG A 142 -3.10 12.09 2.92
C ARG A 142 -4.14 10.98 2.92
N TYR A 143 -5.25 11.20 2.22
CA TYR A 143 -6.35 10.25 2.15
C TYR A 143 -5.92 8.91 1.53
N GLN A 144 -4.97 8.92 0.59
CA GLN A 144 -4.45 7.70 -0.03
C GLN A 144 -3.82 6.76 1.00
N LEU A 145 -3.02 7.26 1.95
CA LEU A 145 -2.42 6.46 3.01
C LEU A 145 -3.49 5.81 3.90
N MET A 146 -4.55 6.55 4.21
CA MET A 146 -5.67 6.06 5.01
C MET A 146 -6.38 4.87 4.34
N HIS A 147 -6.84 5.05 3.10
CA HIS A 147 -7.64 4.02 2.44
C HIS A 147 -6.81 2.83 1.94
N ARG A 148 -5.50 2.99 1.63
CA ARG A 148 -4.61 1.87 1.32
C ARG A 148 -4.41 0.97 2.55
N THR A 149 -4.21 1.59 3.71
CA THR A 149 -4.07 0.84 4.98
C THR A 149 -5.38 0.13 5.36
N ALA A 150 -6.52 0.81 5.20
CA ALA A 150 -7.82 0.17 5.38
C ALA A 150 -8.05 -1.01 4.42
N SER A 151 -7.59 -0.89 3.17
CA SER A 151 -7.66 -1.98 2.19
C SER A 151 -6.89 -3.21 2.63
N ALA A 152 -5.71 -3.06 3.22
CA ALA A 152 -4.96 -4.19 3.77
C ALA A 152 -5.75 -4.92 4.88
N LEU A 153 -6.45 -4.18 5.73
CA LEU A 153 -7.28 -4.75 6.80
C LEU A 153 -8.52 -5.47 6.25
N ILE A 154 -9.16 -4.90 5.22
CA ILE A 154 -10.32 -5.51 4.54
C ILE A 154 -9.90 -6.82 3.86
N GLU A 155 -8.78 -6.82 3.15
CA GLU A 155 -8.28 -8.02 2.51
C GLU A 155 -7.80 -9.06 3.56
N ALA A 156 -7.22 -8.62 4.68
CA ALA A 156 -6.89 -9.52 5.78
C ALA A 156 -8.13 -10.21 6.35
N GLU A 157 -9.24 -9.49 6.49
CA GLU A 157 -10.53 -10.08 6.89
C GLU A 157 -11.02 -11.09 5.85
N ARG A 158 -10.98 -10.73 4.57
CA ARG A 158 -11.42 -11.57 3.46
C ARG A 158 -10.67 -12.89 3.37
N PHE A 159 -9.37 -12.90 3.71
CA PHE A 159 -8.51 -14.09 3.69
C PHE A 159 -8.37 -14.76 5.06
N ASP A 160 -9.17 -14.37 6.06
CA ASP A 160 -9.04 -14.84 7.45
C ASP A 160 -7.61 -14.70 7.99
N ALA A 161 -6.90 -13.67 7.56
CA ALA A 161 -5.56 -13.36 8.00
C ALA A 161 -5.58 -12.54 9.30
N LYS A 162 -4.71 -12.90 10.24
CA LYS A 162 -4.55 -12.17 11.51
C LYS A 162 -3.62 -10.95 11.37
N LEU A 163 -2.87 -10.90 10.29
CA LEU A 163 -1.86 -9.89 10.04
C LEU A 163 -2.24 -9.08 8.79
N ALA A 164 -1.97 -7.79 8.83
CA ALA A 164 -2.12 -6.88 7.70
C ALA A 164 -0.90 -5.98 7.57
N GLY A 165 -0.67 -5.42 6.41
CA GLY A 165 0.40 -4.46 6.23
C GLY A 165 0.15 -3.48 5.09
N MET A 166 0.62 -2.24 5.27
CA MET A 166 0.72 -1.26 4.20
C MET A 166 2.17 -0.82 4.07
N VAL A 167 2.73 -0.96 2.88
CA VAL A 167 4.11 -0.58 2.59
C VAL A 167 4.12 0.46 1.49
N VAL A 168 4.79 1.57 1.73
CA VAL A 168 5.20 2.47 0.66
C VAL A 168 6.53 1.95 0.12
N HIS A 169 6.58 1.66 -1.18
CA HIS A 169 7.77 1.26 -1.89
C HIS A 169 8.25 2.45 -2.73
N SER A 170 9.19 3.22 -2.18
CA SER A 170 9.66 4.48 -2.74
C SER A 170 10.96 4.29 -3.51
N PHE A 171 10.99 4.79 -4.73
CA PHE A 171 12.18 4.87 -5.59
C PHE A 171 12.71 6.30 -5.71
N SER A 172 12.23 7.23 -4.87
CA SER A 172 12.73 8.59 -4.81
C SER A 172 14.11 8.62 -4.15
N PRO A 173 15.16 9.17 -4.81
CA PRO A 173 16.49 9.31 -4.20
C PRO A 173 16.48 10.23 -2.98
N GLU A 174 15.56 11.20 -2.97
CA GLU A 174 15.43 12.21 -1.93
C GLU A 174 14.43 11.81 -0.84
N GLY A 175 13.78 10.63 -0.98
CA GLY A 175 12.72 10.21 -0.06
C GLY A 175 11.51 11.14 -0.09
N ARG A 176 11.16 11.68 -1.27
CA ARG A 176 10.01 12.59 -1.42
C ARG A 176 8.74 12.00 -0.80
N TRP A 177 7.96 12.85 -0.16
CA TRP A 177 6.69 12.50 0.48
C TRP A 177 6.81 11.61 1.73
N PHE A 178 8.03 11.33 2.20
CA PHE A 178 8.22 10.61 3.46
C PHE A 178 7.60 11.36 4.66
N ASP A 179 7.64 12.70 4.66
CA ASP A 179 7.02 13.50 5.72
C ASP A 179 5.50 13.31 5.80
N ASP A 180 4.82 13.10 4.67
CA ASP A 180 3.39 12.75 4.65
C ASP A 180 3.15 11.37 5.28
N PHE A 181 4.01 10.40 4.97
CA PHE A 181 3.96 9.07 5.58
C PHE A 181 4.27 9.12 7.09
N LYS A 182 5.27 9.89 7.49
CA LYS A 182 5.64 10.10 8.90
C LYS A 182 4.49 10.71 9.71
N ARG A 183 3.78 11.69 9.12
CA ARG A 183 2.58 12.28 9.72
C ARG A 183 1.45 11.25 9.87
N PHE A 184 1.25 10.41 8.87
CA PHE A 184 0.29 9.31 8.94
C PHE A 184 0.67 8.29 10.02
N ALA A 185 1.94 7.92 10.13
CA ALA A 185 2.43 7.02 11.18
C ALA A 185 2.20 7.61 12.59
N ALA A 186 2.48 8.90 12.75
CA ALA A 186 2.22 9.60 14.01
C ALA A 186 0.73 9.61 14.39
N LEU A 187 -0.19 9.72 13.41
CA LEU A 187 -1.63 9.57 13.64
C LEU A 187 -1.99 8.21 14.20
N LEU A 188 -1.30 7.15 13.78
CA LEU A 188 -1.46 5.80 14.30
C LEU A 188 -0.70 5.56 15.64
N GLY A 189 -0.10 6.60 16.21
CA GLY A 189 0.61 6.55 17.49
C GLY A 189 2.01 5.97 17.42
N VAL A 190 2.64 5.93 16.24
CA VAL A 190 3.98 5.36 16.05
C VAL A 190 4.92 6.36 15.36
N ALA A 191 6.21 6.24 15.70
CA ALA A 191 7.29 6.92 15.00
C ALA A 191 7.97 5.95 14.03
N ILE A 192 8.39 6.45 12.87
CA ILE A 192 8.99 5.62 11.82
C ILE A 192 10.03 6.44 11.03
N GLU A 193 11.06 5.76 10.56
CA GLU A 193 12.06 6.29 9.63
C GLU A 193 12.17 5.37 8.40
N PRO A 194 12.75 5.82 7.27
CA PRO A 194 12.96 4.98 6.09
C PRO A 194 13.69 3.68 6.44
N GLY A 195 13.25 2.56 5.88
CA GLY A 195 13.79 1.23 6.19
C GLY A 195 13.34 0.65 7.53
N GLN A 196 12.50 1.36 8.27
CA GLN A 196 11.89 0.87 9.50
C GLN A 196 10.45 0.39 9.27
N VAL A 197 9.95 -0.31 10.26
CA VAL A 197 8.60 -0.84 10.33
C VAL A 197 8.02 -0.55 11.71
N ALA A 198 6.75 -0.20 11.75
CA ALA A 198 5.99 -0.12 13.00
C ALA A 198 4.81 -1.09 12.94
N THR A 199 4.46 -1.67 14.08
CA THR A 199 3.33 -2.60 14.22
C THR A 199 2.41 -2.13 15.33
N ILE A 200 1.11 -2.10 15.04
CA ILE A 200 0.06 -1.73 15.97
C ILE A 200 -1.04 -2.81 15.97
N VAL A 201 -1.85 -2.84 17.03
CA VAL A 201 -3.07 -3.65 17.07
C VAL A 201 -4.25 -2.75 16.79
N VAL A 202 -5.04 -3.08 15.77
CA VAL A 202 -6.24 -2.32 15.40
C VAL A 202 -7.49 -2.86 16.13
N PRO A 203 -8.65 -2.15 16.10
CA PRO A 203 -9.85 -2.54 16.84
C PRO A 203 -10.34 -3.96 16.58
N SER A 204 -10.13 -4.51 15.40
CA SER A 204 -10.47 -5.90 15.06
C SER A 204 -9.58 -6.95 15.76
N GLY A 205 -8.55 -6.53 16.50
CA GLY A 205 -7.56 -7.42 17.11
C GLY A 205 -6.45 -7.88 16.12
N LYS A 206 -6.49 -7.47 14.87
CA LYS A 206 -5.44 -7.78 13.89
C LYS A 206 -4.18 -6.96 14.16
N SER A 207 -3.01 -7.54 13.89
CA SER A 207 -1.75 -6.81 13.90
C SER A 207 -1.54 -6.14 12.54
N LEU A 208 -1.43 -4.82 12.54
CA LEU A 208 -1.17 -4.00 11.35
C LEU A 208 0.26 -3.51 11.36
N MET A 209 0.98 -3.81 10.30
CA MET A 209 2.30 -3.25 10.02
C MET A 209 2.17 -2.07 9.05
N ILE A 210 2.94 -1.01 9.29
CA ILE A 210 3.22 0.02 8.29
C ILE A 210 4.73 0.16 8.09
N GLY A 211 5.17 0.44 6.86
CA GLY A 211 6.60 0.55 6.55
C GLY A 211 6.89 1.37 5.30
N TRP A 212 8.12 1.89 5.25
CA TRP A 212 8.64 2.61 4.10
C TRP A 212 9.89 1.88 3.60
N ALA A 213 9.80 1.27 2.41
CA ALA A 213 10.91 0.63 1.72
C ALA A 213 11.52 1.61 0.72
N THR A 214 12.85 1.67 0.69
CA THR A 214 13.58 2.42 -0.35
C THR A 214 14.05 1.42 -1.40
N GLY A 215 13.46 1.52 -2.59
CA GLY A 215 13.73 0.66 -3.73
C GLY A 215 15.00 1.05 -4.50
N ASP A 216 15.49 0.12 -5.31
CA ASP A 216 16.64 0.37 -6.18
C ASP A 216 16.26 1.35 -7.30
N GLN A 217 17.00 2.46 -7.35
CA GLN A 217 16.75 3.56 -8.28
C GLN A 217 17.02 3.18 -9.75
N SER A 218 17.77 2.11 -10.02
CA SER A 218 18.00 1.62 -11.38
C SER A 218 16.71 1.25 -12.11
N PHE A 219 15.63 0.93 -11.38
CA PHE A 219 14.32 0.65 -11.97
C PHE A 219 13.57 1.89 -12.45
N ARG A 220 14.01 3.11 -12.12
CA ARG A 220 13.34 4.35 -12.59
C ARG A 220 13.48 4.57 -14.08
N ASP A 221 14.58 4.13 -14.66
CA ASP A 221 14.91 4.32 -16.08
C ASP A 221 14.56 3.08 -16.92
N ALA A 222 14.03 2.04 -16.29
CA ALA A 222 13.68 0.77 -16.92
C ALA A 222 12.51 0.90 -17.91
#